data_9a459ee5fe0b186321df17700f3ec587
#
_entry.id   9a459ee5fe0b186321df17700f3ec587
#
_cell.length_a   1.000
_cell.length_b   1.000
_cell.length_c   1.000
_cell.angle_alpha   90.00
_cell.angle_beta   90.00
_cell.angle_gamma   90.00
#
_symmetry.space_group_name_H-M   'P 1'
#
loop_
_entity.id
_entity.type
_entity.pdbx_description
1 polymer ?
#
loop_
_entity_poly.entity_id
_entity_poly.type
_entity_poly.pdbx_seq_one_letter_code
_entity_poly.pdbx_strand_id
1 'polypeptide(L)'
;MCGIVGYVGTQKAKEVLINGLKCLEYRGYDSAGIATIENGKIDIVKEKGRVANLEALPEMEKLTGTVGIAHTRWATHGKPARENSHPHTDNSGNFAVVHNGIIENYADLRKFLLDNGYTFYSQTDTEVIPNLIHYYFSKDESENTDEKFLKAVKNAVSDLKGSYALEILSAFYPDEIIVIRKDSPLVIGKGNGENFVASDIPAVLRYTKDFYLLNDNELALVYKDKINFYDMNLVSHNKEIKNIEWDASSAEKDGFEDYMLKEIYEQPTAIRETIGSRFKLGEKCSFDDIDISKEYLESINKIFIVACGTAMHAGLVGKNIFEKLCRIPTEVDIASEFRYRNPIIDEKTLCIFVSQSGETADTLAALRLSKEKGARTLAISNVIGSTITREADYTIYTHAGPEIAVASTKAYTSQVCLIAILGMYFAEVLGSYPKDKIEELKHSLLDLPSKIETVLGEAESIKEFANKVYTQKDMFFLGRGTDYDVALEGSLKLKEISYIHSEAYAAGELKHGPIALIENGVTVIGIITNNELVEKSISNIQEVITRGAKTLIITNQVLPNNNFSYVINIPDTNELISPILSVVPLQLLSYYISKNKGLDVDKPRNLAKSVTVE
;
A
#
# COMPACT_ATOMS: atom_id res chain seq x y z
N MET A 1 4.08 -3.06 -8.87
CA MET A 1 5.33 -3.33 -8.13
C MET A 1 5.64 -4.81 -8.10
N CYS A 2 6.92 -5.16 -7.93
CA CYS A 2 7.40 -6.53 -7.98
C CYS A 2 7.44 -7.19 -6.59
N GLY A 3 7.44 -8.53 -6.53
CA GLY A 3 7.64 -9.30 -5.33
C GLY A 3 8.96 -10.05 -5.37
N ILE A 4 9.73 -10.00 -4.29
CA ILE A 4 11.00 -10.74 -4.12
C ILE A 4 10.85 -11.74 -2.99
N VAL A 5 11.37 -12.95 -3.18
CA VAL A 5 11.49 -13.98 -2.14
C VAL A 5 12.82 -14.70 -2.29
N GLY A 6 13.58 -14.79 -1.20
CA GLY A 6 14.84 -15.56 -1.10
C GLY A 6 14.75 -16.62 -0.01
N TYR A 7 15.50 -17.68 -0.17
CA TYR A 7 15.57 -18.78 0.78
C TYR A 7 16.97 -19.37 0.85
N VAL A 8 17.47 -19.57 2.05
CA VAL A 8 18.70 -20.30 2.35
C VAL A 8 18.38 -21.28 3.47
N GLY A 9 18.49 -22.58 3.22
CA GLY A 9 18.13 -23.56 4.24
C GLY A 9 18.44 -25.01 3.86
N THR A 10 17.62 -25.93 4.34
CA THR A 10 17.77 -27.37 4.13
C THR A 10 16.66 -27.99 3.29
N GLN A 11 15.56 -27.26 3.08
CA GLN A 11 14.46 -27.72 2.23
C GLN A 11 14.74 -27.38 0.75
N LYS A 12 13.98 -27.95 -0.17
CA LYS A 12 14.02 -27.54 -1.57
C LYS A 12 13.53 -26.09 -1.69
N ALA A 13 14.40 -25.18 -2.10
CA ALA A 13 14.11 -23.76 -2.17
C ALA A 13 12.85 -23.45 -3.00
N LYS A 14 12.63 -24.19 -4.12
CA LYS A 14 11.48 -23.97 -5.02
C LYS A 14 10.13 -23.96 -4.30
N GLU A 15 9.93 -24.79 -3.28
CA GLU A 15 8.66 -24.92 -2.57
C GLU A 15 8.38 -23.68 -1.71
N VAL A 16 9.40 -23.23 -0.98
CA VAL A 16 9.34 -22.01 -0.16
C VAL A 16 9.14 -20.77 -1.06
N LEU A 17 9.91 -20.69 -2.14
CA LEU A 17 9.89 -19.58 -3.08
C LEU A 17 8.54 -19.46 -3.80
N ILE A 18 7.96 -20.56 -4.30
CA ILE A 18 6.62 -20.55 -4.92
C ILE A 18 5.55 -20.09 -3.93
N ASN A 19 5.57 -20.62 -2.71
CA ASN A 19 4.61 -20.21 -1.68
C ASN A 19 4.71 -18.72 -1.36
N GLY A 20 5.93 -18.20 -1.21
CA GLY A 20 6.17 -16.78 -1.00
C GLY A 20 5.73 -15.92 -2.18
N LEU A 21 6.03 -16.32 -3.42
CA LEU A 21 5.58 -15.60 -4.62
C LEU A 21 4.05 -15.58 -4.74
N LYS A 22 3.35 -16.67 -4.40
CA LYS A 22 1.88 -16.69 -4.37
C LYS A 22 1.32 -15.64 -3.41
N CYS A 23 1.96 -15.48 -2.24
CA CYS A 23 1.60 -14.43 -1.28
C CYS A 23 1.91 -13.01 -1.79
N LEU A 24 2.90 -12.84 -2.67
CA LEU A 24 3.31 -11.53 -3.22
C LEU A 24 2.71 -11.22 -4.60
N GLU A 25 1.89 -12.08 -5.17
CA GLU A 25 1.35 -11.90 -6.51
C GLU A 25 0.49 -10.64 -6.65
N TYR A 26 -0.05 -10.10 -5.55
CA TYR A 26 -0.72 -8.80 -5.52
C TYR A 26 0.20 -7.61 -5.84
N ARG A 27 1.53 -7.81 -5.72
CA ARG A 27 2.54 -6.80 -6.06
C ARG A 27 2.88 -6.78 -7.54
N GLY A 28 2.82 -7.93 -8.23
CA GLY A 28 3.13 -8.03 -9.65
C GLY A 28 2.75 -9.42 -10.19
N TYR A 29 2.20 -9.46 -11.39
CA TYR A 29 1.67 -10.68 -12.01
C TYR A 29 1.90 -10.74 -13.53
N ASP A 30 2.76 -9.88 -14.07
CA ASP A 30 3.07 -9.83 -15.51
C ASP A 30 4.02 -10.94 -15.94
N SER A 31 4.89 -11.36 -15.04
CA SER A 31 5.77 -12.52 -15.21
C SER A 31 6.33 -12.96 -13.86
N ALA A 32 6.83 -14.20 -13.79
CA ALA A 32 7.48 -14.75 -12.62
C ALA A 32 8.71 -15.58 -13.00
N GLY A 33 9.64 -15.74 -12.04
CA GLY A 33 10.79 -16.62 -12.25
C GLY A 33 11.51 -16.95 -10.95
N ILE A 34 12.25 -18.05 -10.99
CA ILE A 34 12.99 -18.62 -9.87
C ILE A 34 14.38 -19.01 -10.35
N ALA A 35 15.39 -18.74 -9.52
CA ALA A 35 16.72 -19.33 -9.61
C ALA A 35 17.01 -20.12 -8.35
N THR A 36 17.59 -21.32 -8.51
CA THR A 36 18.16 -22.09 -7.40
C THR A 36 19.60 -22.48 -7.72
N ILE A 37 20.39 -22.70 -6.68
CA ILE A 37 21.76 -23.11 -6.85
C ILE A 37 21.98 -24.50 -6.27
N GLU A 38 22.63 -25.37 -7.04
CA GLU A 38 23.03 -26.72 -6.63
C GLU A 38 24.38 -27.04 -7.23
N ASN A 39 25.29 -27.56 -6.41
CA ASN A 39 26.66 -27.93 -6.82
C ASN A 39 27.41 -26.82 -7.58
N GLY A 40 27.24 -25.55 -7.18
CA GLY A 40 27.90 -24.41 -7.83
C GLY A 40 27.32 -24.05 -9.20
N LYS A 41 26.14 -24.55 -9.53
CA LYS A 41 25.42 -24.21 -10.77
C LYS A 41 24.10 -23.53 -10.47
N ILE A 42 23.82 -22.43 -11.16
CA ILE A 42 22.54 -21.72 -11.07
C ILE A 42 21.60 -22.23 -12.17
N ASP A 43 20.48 -22.81 -11.76
CA ASP A 43 19.39 -23.20 -12.64
C ASP A 43 18.22 -22.20 -12.51
N ILE A 44 17.68 -21.75 -13.68
CA ILE A 44 16.68 -20.70 -13.75
C ILE A 44 15.47 -21.17 -14.56
N VAL A 45 14.28 -20.90 -14.03
CA VAL A 45 13.01 -21.07 -14.74
C VAL A 45 12.21 -19.76 -14.67
N LYS A 46 11.74 -19.30 -15.82
CA LYS A 46 11.01 -18.03 -15.96
C LYS A 46 9.80 -18.20 -16.88
N GLU A 47 8.70 -17.51 -16.58
CA GLU A 47 7.51 -17.52 -17.45
C GLU A 47 6.77 -16.19 -17.42
N LYS A 48 6.09 -15.86 -18.51
CA LYS A 48 5.16 -14.76 -18.59
C LYS A 48 3.85 -15.11 -17.89
N GLY A 49 3.27 -14.13 -17.18
CA GLY A 49 1.99 -14.27 -16.50
C GLY A 49 2.14 -14.65 -15.03
N ARG A 50 1.09 -15.22 -14.47
CA ARG A 50 0.97 -15.51 -13.03
C ARG A 50 1.89 -16.63 -12.56
N VAL A 51 2.12 -16.69 -11.24
CA VAL A 51 2.94 -17.72 -10.58
C VAL A 51 2.45 -19.14 -10.92
N ALA A 52 1.13 -19.32 -11.08
CA ALA A 52 0.57 -20.60 -11.50
C ALA A 52 1.07 -21.08 -12.88
N ASN A 53 1.33 -20.15 -13.82
CA ASN A 53 1.90 -20.49 -15.13
C ASN A 53 3.35 -20.98 -14.99
N LEU A 54 4.14 -20.33 -14.13
CA LEU A 54 5.50 -20.75 -13.84
C LEU A 54 5.52 -22.15 -13.17
N GLU A 55 4.67 -22.35 -12.16
CA GLU A 55 4.56 -23.62 -11.41
C GLU A 55 4.18 -24.81 -12.29
N ALA A 56 3.37 -24.59 -13.34
CA ALA A 56 2.94 -25.61 -14.27
C ALA A 56 4.02 -26.05 -15.27
N LEU A 57 5.18 -25.39 -15.33
CA LEU A 57 6.24 -25.73 -16.29
C LEU A 57 6.97 -27.02 -15.87
N PRO A 58 7.21 -27.96 -16.81
CA PRO A 58 8.03 -29.15 -16.53
C PRO A 58 9.47 -28.81 -16.09
N GLU A 59 9.99 -27.69 -16.54
CA GLU A 59 11.33 -27.21 -16.17
C GLU A 59 11.50 -26.91 -14.67
N MET A 60 10.42 -26.74 -13.91
CA MET A 60 10.45 -26.58 -12.46
C MET A 60 11.06 -27.77 -11.73
N GLU A 61 11.03 -28.97 -12.33
CA GLU A 61 11.68 -30.14 -11.76
C GLU A 61 13.23 -30.06 -11.73
N LYS A 62 13.82 -29.15 -12.51
CA LYS A 62 15.27 -28.91 -12.50
C LYS A 62 15.73 -28.12 -11.26
N LEU A 63 14.81 -27.44 -10.59
CA LEU A 63 15.11 -26.61 -9.42
C LEU A 63 15.16 -27.49 -8.18
N THR A 64 16.33 -28.04 -7.87
CA THR A 64 16.56 -29.00 -6.77
C THR A 64 17.37 -28.39 -5.62
N GLY A 65 17.97 -27.20 -5.81
CA GLY A 65 18.80 -26.53 -4.82
C GLY A 65 18.05 -26.11 -3.54
N THR A 66 18.84 -25.95 -2.46
CA THR A 66 18.35 -25.50 -1.15
C THR A 66 18.60 -24.02 -0.87
N VAL A 67 19.23 -23.33 -1.82
CA VAL A 67 19.42 -21.89 -1.84
C VAL A 67 18.78 -21.35 -3.13
N GLY A 68 18.04 -20.25 -3.04
CA GLY A 68 17.41 -19.70 -4.24
C GLY A 68 16.76 -18.35 -4.02
N ILE A 69 16.50 -17.67 -5.14
CA ILE A 69 15.83 -16.38 -5.23
C ILE A 69 14.68 -16.44 -6.24
N ALA A 70 13.63 -15.67 -6.01
CA ALA A 70 12.44 -15.67 -6.84
C ALA A 70 11.81 -14.29 -6.95
N HIS A 71 11.08 -14.09 -8.04
CA HIS A 71 10.52 -12.78 -8.35
C HIS A 71 9.16 -12.89 -9.06
N THR A 72 8.24 -11.99 -8.70
CA THR A 72 7.06 -11.65 -9.51
C THR A 72 7.21 -10.22 -10.03
N ARG A 73 7.02 -10.03 -11.33
CA ARG A 73 7.30 -8.77 -12.00
C ARG A 73 6.04 -7.98 -12.29
N TRP A 74 6.11 -6.68 -11.99
CA TRP A 74 5.32 -5.62 -12.57
C TRP A 74 6.20 -4.90 -13.61
N ALA A 75 5.83 -4.94 -14.88
CA ALA A 75 6.68 -4.45 -15.96
C ALA A 75 6.78 -2.92 -15.97
N THR A 76 7.99 -2.39 -15.76
CA THR A 76 8.34 -0.98 -15.93
C THR A 76 9.16 -0.78 -17.20
N HIS A 77 10.27 -1.51 -17.38
CA HIS A 77 11.16 -1.49 -18.53
C HIS A 77 11.10 -2.81 -19.29
N GLY A 78 10.76 -2.76 -20.59
CA GLY A 78 10.56 -3.94 -21.42
C GLY A 78 9.20 -4.61 -21.23
N LYS A 79 8.58 -5.06 -22.32
CA LYS A 79 7.26 -5.71 -22.31
C LYS A 79 7.24 -6.98 -21.45
N PRO A 80 6.04 -7.40 -20.94
CA PRO A 80 5.88 -8.70 -20.30
C PRO A 80 6.24 -9.84 -21.27
N ALA A 81 7.41 -10.46 -21.05
CA ALA A 81 7.95 -11.55 -21.84
C ALA A 81 8.94 -12.37 -21.03
N ARG A 82 9.16 -13.63 -21.39
CA ARG A 82 10.04 -14.56 -20.66
C ARG A 82 11.47 -14.02 -20.54
N GLU A 83 12.01 -13.43 -21.59
CA GLU A 83 13.34 -12.81 -21.61
C GLU A 83 13.48 -11.63 -20.63
N ASN A 84 12.41 -10.90 -20.42
CA ASN A 84 12.37 -9.73 -19.53
C ASN A 84 11.95 -10.08 -18.08
N SER A 85 11.70 -11.36 -17.78
CA SER A 85 11.38 -11.83 -16.44
C SER A 85 12.65 -11.97 -15.62
N HIS A 86 12.58 -11.70 -14.32
CA HIS A 86 13.67 -11.98 -13.38
C HIS A 86 13.63 -13.47 -12.95
N PRO A 87 14.77 -14.04 -12.49
CA PRO A 87 16.11 -13.46 -12.32
C PRO A 87 16.83 -13.16 -13.65
N HIS A 88 17.74 -12.17 -13.65
CA HIS A 88 18.71 -11.93 -14.73
C HIS A 88 20.09 -12.43 -14.34
N THR A 89 20.88 -12.89 -15.33
CA THR A 89 22.25 -13.36 -15.13
C THR A 89 23.26 -12.47 -15.84
N ASP A 90 24.50 -12.54 -15.36
CA ASP A 90 25.65 -12.06 -16.10
C ASP A 90 25.95 -12.94 -17.33
N ASN A 91 26.84 -12.51 -18.19
CA ASN A 91 27.20 -13.25 -19.41
C ASN A 91 27.85 -14.62 -19.16
N SER A 92 28.45 -14.83 -17.99
CA SER A 92 29.04 -16.12 -17.62
C SER A 92 28.06 -17.09 -16.97
N GLY A 93 26.89 -16.61 -16.52
CA GLY A 93 25.90 -17.37 -15.77
C GLY A 93 26.29 -17.66 -14.31
N ASN A 94 27.32 -16.98 -13.78
CA ASN A 94 27.83 -17.18 -12.44
C ASN A 94 27.14 -16.32 -11.37
N PHE A 95 26.45 -15.26 -11.79
CA PHE A 95 25.66 -14.40 -10.91
C PHE A 95 24.23 -14.33 -11.41
N ALA A 96 23.26 -14.43 -10.48
CA ALA A 96 21.86 -14.22 -10.78
C ALA A 96 21.27 -13.18 -9.81
N VAL A 97 20.46 -12.27 -10.32
CA VAL A 97 19.91 -11.15 -9.57
C VAL A 97 18.41 -11.03 -9.79
N VAL A 98 17.68 -10.82 -8.69
CA VAL A 98 16.30 -10.28 -8.72
C VAL A 98 16.32 -8.86 -8.18
N HIS A 99 15.45 -8.01 -8.74
CA HIS A 99 15.45 -6.57 -8.47
C HIS A 99 14.02 -6.03 -8.40
N ASN A 100 13.73 -5.30 -7.34
CA ASN A 100 12.60 -4.39 -7.23
C ASN A 100 13.12 -2.96 -7.26
N GLY A 101 12.55 -2.09 -8.07
CA GLY A 101 12.96 -0.70 -8.21
C GLY A 101 13.19 -0.29 -9.65
N ILE A 102 13.91 0.81 -9.85
CA ILE A 102 14.31 1.35 -11.16
C ILE A 102 15.76 1.81 -11.07
N ILE A 103 16.60 1.38 -12.02
CA ILE A 103 17.96 1.87 -12.19
C ILE A 103 17.95 3.00 -13.22
N GLU A 104 17.90 4.24 -12.75
CA GLU A 104 17.74 5.43 -13.60
C GLU A 104 18.88 5.62 -14.61
N ASN A 105 20.10 5.29 -14.21
CA ASN A 105 21.29 5.42 -15.06
C ASN A 105 21.63 4.13 -15.84
N TYR A 106 20.67 3.20 -16.00
CA TYR A 106 20.92 1.91 -16.66
C TYR A 106 21.45 2.05 -18.09
N ALA A 107 21.05 3.10 -18.82
CA ALA A 107 21.50 3.31 -20.20
C ALA A 107 23.01 3.61 -20.28
N ASP A 108 23.53 4.42 -19.35
CA ASP A 108 24.95 4.73 -19.26
C ASP A 108 25.76 3.50 -18.84
N LEU A 109 25.25 2.76 -17.83
CA LEU A 109 25.89 1.51 -17.36
C LEU A 109 25.89 0.44 -18.45
N ARG A 110 24.80 0.30 -19.21
CA ARG A 110 24.71 -0.61 -20.35
C ARG A 110 25.73 -0.26 -21.42
N LYS A 111 25.89 1.01 -21.75
CA LYS A 111 26.91 1.47 -22.70
C LYS A 111 28.31 1.14 -22.20
N PHE A 112 28.61 1.46 -20.95
CA PHE A 112 29.88 1.12 -20.32
C PHE A 112 30.21 -0.37 -20.39
N LEU A 113 29.23 -1.23 -20.08
CA LEU A 113 29.41 -2.69 -20.13
C LEU A 113 29.58 -3.20 -21.56
N LEU A 114 28.84 -2.67 -22.56
CA LEU A 114 29.03 -2.98 -23.97
C LEU A 114 30.45 -2.64 -24.45
N ASP A 115 30.98 -1.48 -24.04
CA ASP A 115 32.34 -1.04 -24.35
C ASP A 115 33.42 -1.95 -23.68
N ASN A 116 33.05 -2.70 -22.64
CA ASN A 116 33.87 -3.69 -21.94
C ASN A 116 33.59 -5.14 -22.38
N GLY A 117 32.88 -5.35 -23.49
CA GLY A 117 32.68 -6.66 -24.11
C GLY A 117 31.51 -7.49 -23.59
N TYR A 118 30.65 -6.93 -22.73
CA TYR A 118 29.42 -7.59 -22.30
C TYR A 118 28.32 -7.52 -23.36
N THR A 119 27.37 -8.45 -23.29
CA THR A 119 26.20 -8.50 -24.16
C THR A 119 24.92 -8.52 -23.33
N PHE A 120 23.80 -8.15 -23.93
CA PHE A 120 22.52 -8.07 -23.26
C PHE A 120 21.44 -8.80 -24.05
N TYR A 121 20.62 -9.59 -23.36
CA TYR A 121 19.55 -10.38 -23.96
C TYR A 121 18.15 -9.82 -23.64
N SER A 122 18.03 -8.94 -22.63
CA SER A 122 16.75 -8.36 -22.20
C SER A 122 16.66 -6.86 -22.49
N GLN A 123 15.45 -6.34 -22.28
CA GLN A 123 15.14 -4.91 -22.40
C GLN A 123 15.02 -4.26 -21.01
N THR A 124 15.37 -4.96 -19.93
CA THR A 124 15.23 -4.45 -18.57
C THR A 124 16.43 -3.59 -18.17
N ASP A 125 16.18 -2.70 -17.25
CA ASP A 125 17.22 -1.96 -16.53
C ASP A 125 18.05 -2.87 -15.60
N THR A 126 17.45 -3.95 -15.12
CA THR A 126 18.05 -4.88 -14.15
C THR A 126 19.25 -5.64 -14.69
N GLU A 127 19.28 -6.00 -15.97
CA GLU A 127 20.35 -6.85 -16.54
C GLU A 127 21.74 -6.21 -16.47
N VAL A 128 21.82 -4.90 -16.25
CA VAL A 128 23.13 -4.25 -16.03
C VAL A 128 23.77 -4.70 -14.70
N ILE A 129 22.95 -5.06 -13.69
CA ILE A 129 23.42 -5.33 -12.33
C ILE A 129 24.30 -6.60 -12.25
N PRO A 130 23.85 -7.80 -12.68
CA PRO A 130 24.69 -9.00 -12.63
C PRO A 130 25.95 -8.86 -13.50
N ASN A 131 25.86 -8.17 -14.65
CA ASN A 131 27.03 -7.91 -15.49
C ASN A 131 28.04 -6.95 -14.81
N LEU A 132 27.55 -5.94 -14.09
CA LEU A 132 28.39 -5.00 -13.35
C LEU A 132 29.06 -5.68 -12.14
N ILE A 133 28.34 -6.57 -11.43
CA ILE A 133 28.92 -7.40 -10.37
C ILE A 133 30.05 -8.29 -10.93
N HIS A 134 29.81 -8.97 -12.04
CA HIS A 134 30.83 -9.78 -12.70
C HIS A 134 32.04 -8.94 -13.14
N TYR A 135 31.81 -7.73 -13.66
CA TYR A 135 32.89 -6.82 -14.06
C TYR A 135 33.80 -6.48 -12.88
N TYR A 136 33.26 -6.12 -11.72
CA TYR A 136 34.06 -5.84 -10.52
C TYR A 136 34.70 -7.09 -9.93
N PHE A 137 33.96 -8.21 -9.91
CA PHE A 137 34.46 -9.48 -9.40
C PHE A 137 35.65 -10.01 -10.20
N SER A 138 35.60 -9.91 -11.53
CA SER A 138 36.67 -10.40 -12.42
C SER A 138 37.92 -9.52 -12.40
N LYS A 139 37.81 -8.25 -12.00
CA LYS A 139 38.95 -7.34 -11.85
C LYS A 139 39.67 -7.46 -10.51
N ASP A 140 39.06 -8.05 -9.52
CA ASP A 140 39.69 -8.31 -8.24
C ASP A 140 40.47 -9.64 -8.33
N GLU A 141 41.79 -9.55 -8.27
CA GLU A 141 42.70 -10.72 -8.35
C GLU A 141 42.87 -11.46 -7.01
N SER A 142 42.15 -11.02 -5.94
CA SER A 142 42.20 -11.69 -4.64
C SER A 142 41.57 -13.09 -4.69
N GLU A 143 41.86 -13.91 -3.69
CA GLU A 143 41.24 -15.24 -3.54
C GLU A 143 39.70 -15.10 -3.46
N ASN A 144 39.01 -16.15 -3.90
CA ASN A 144 37.55 -16.21 -3.81
C ASN A 144 37.11 -16.37 -2.34
N THR A 145 36.77 -15.25 -1.71
CA THR A 145 36.28 -15.15 -0.34
C THR A 145 34.97 -14.35 -0.30
N ASP A 146 34.21 -14.51 0.78
CA ASP A 146 33.00 -13.69 1.00
C ASP A 146 33.31 -12.20 0.86
N GLU A 147 34.52 -11.76 1.27
CA GLU A 147 34.94 -10.36 1.15
C GLU A 147 35.07 -9.90 -0.31
N LYS A 148 35.59 -10.75 -1.20
CA LYS A 148 35.64 -10.44 -2.65
C LYS A 148 34.26 -10.27 -3.24
N PHE A 149 33.32 -11.16 -2.89
CA PHE A 149 31.96 -11.08 -3.37
C PHE A 149 31.25 -9.82 -2.83
N LEU A 150 31.36 -9.55 -1.53
CA LEU A 150 30.85 -8.32 -0.90
C LEU A 150 31.41 -7.05 -1.56
N LYS A 151 32.73 -7.00 -1.85
CA LYS A 151 33.38 -5.88 -2.53
C LYS A 151 32.85 -5.69 -3.94
N ALA A 152 32.68 -6.78 -4.70
CA ALA A 152 32.13 -6.70 -6.05
C ALA A 152 30.70 -6.15 -6.06
N VAL A 153 29.84 -6.64 -5.16
CA VAL A 153 28.46 -6.15 -5.00
C VAL A 153 28.47 -4.69 -4.56
N LYS A 154 29.23 -4.34 -3.52
CA LYS A 154 29.35 -2.96 -3.01
C LYS A 154 29.78 -1.98 -4.13
N ASN A 155 30.78 -2.35 -4.94
CA ASN A 155 31.24 -1.49 -6.03
C ASN A 155 30.16 -1.34 -7.10
N ALA A 156 29.50 -2.45 -7.49
CA ALA A 156 28.42 -2.41 -8.45
C ALA A 156 27.28 -1.49 -7.98
N VAL A 157 26.80 -1.65 -6.74
CA VAL A 157 25.68 -0.82 -6.23
C VAL A 157 26.06 0.63 -6.00
N SER A 158 27.36 0.93 -5.79
CA SER A 158 27.84 2.32 -5.68
C SER A 158 27.71 3.10 -6.99
N ASP A 159 27.67 2.41 -8.13
CA ASP A 159 27.47 3.02 -9.44
C ASP A 159 25.98 3.17 -9.81
N LEU A 160 25.07 2.52 -9.08
CA LEU A 160 23.65 2.58 -9.37
C LEU A 160 23.03 3.89 -8.88
N LYS A 161 22.18 4.49 -9.72
CA LYS A 161 21.29 5.59 -9.34
C LYS A 161 19.85 5.12 -9.41
N GLY A 162 19.00 5.61 -8.48
CA GLY A 162 17.60 5.23 -8.35
C GLY A 162 17.34 4.32 -7.15
N SER A 163 16.20 3.64 -7.16
CA SER A 163 15.73 2.78 -6.07
C SER A 163 15.98 1.30 -6.40
N TYR A 164 16.35 0.51 -5.38
CA TYR A 164 16.53 -0.92 -5.56
C TYR A 164 16.33 -1.73 -4.25
N ALA A 165 15.82 -2.95 -4.41
CA ALA A 165 15.98 -4.06 -3.47
C ALA A 165 16.50 -5.24 -4.29
N LEU A 166 17.64 -5.79 -3.90
CA LEU A 166 18.36 -6.81 -4.65
C LEU A 166 18.55 -8.07 -3.81
N GLU A 167 18.34 -9.22 -4.44
CA GLU A 167 18.89 -10.50 -3.98
C GLU A 167 19.83 -11.03 -5.06
N ILE A 168 20.99 -11.50 -4.65
CA ILE A 168 22.10 -11.87 -5.50
C ILE A 168 22.59 -13.27 -5.13
N LEU A 169 22.54 -14.19 -6.09
CA LEU A 169 23.17 -15.51 -6.03
C LEU A 169 24.50 -15.51 -6.76
N SER A 170 25.44 -16.30 -6.27
CA SER A 170 26.72 -16.56 -6.96
C SER A 170 27.02 -18.05 -7.02
N ALA A 171 27.41 -18.54 -8.21
CA ALA A 171 27.88 -19.90 -8.42
C ALA A 171 29.15 -20.23 -7.61
N PHE A 172 29.94 -19.21 -7.26
CA PHE A 172 31.16 -19.35 -6.46
C PHE A 172 30.88 -19.48 -4.95
N TYR A 173 29.68 -19.04 -4.49
CA TYR A 173 29.26 -18.99 -3.08
C TYR A 173 27.85 -19.60 -2.96
N PRO A 174 27.73 -20.94 -3.08
CA PRO A 174 26.45 -21.61 -3.24
C PRO A 174 25.59 -21.67 -1.97
N ASP A 175 26.15 -21.35 -0.81
CA ASP A 175 25.49 -21.51 0.50
C ASP A 175 24.93 -20.19 1.06
N GLU A 176 24.90 -19.12 0.24
CA GLU A 176 24.55 -17.78 0.71
C GLU A 176 23.79 -16.95 -0.34
N ILE A 177 23.12 -15.92 0.14
CA ILE A 177 22.54 -14.85 -0.67
C ILE A 177 23.07 -13.52 -0.14
N ILE A 178 23.54 -12.63 -1.04
CA ILE A 178 23.73 -11.22 -0.69
C ILE A 178 22.45 -10.46 -0.96
N VAL A 179 22.05 -9.63 0.01
CA VAL A 179 20.90 -8.73 -0.11
C VAL A 179 21.29 -7.29 0.21
N ILE A 180 20.69 -6.35 -0.51
CA ILE A 180 20.85 -4.92 -0.26
C ILE A 180 19.60 -4.19 -0.70
N ARG A 181 19.28 -3.07 -0.04
CA ARG A 181 18.19 -2.20 -0.45
C ARG A 181 18.57 -0.72 -0.45
N LYS A 182 17.84 0.04 -1.27
CA LYS A 182 17.75 1.51 -1.23
C LYS A 182 16.37 1.91 -1.74
N ASP A 183 15.58 2.61 -0.90
CA ASP A 183 14.22 3.12 -1.20
C ASP A 183 13.16 2.04 -1.56
N SER A 184 13.54 0.79 -1.81
CA SER A 184 12.62 -0.33 -2.05
C SER A 184 12.59 -1.29 -0.85
N PRO A 185 11.41 -1.80 -0.40
CA PRO A 185 11.31 -2.62 0.80
C PRO A 185 11.98 -3.99 0.64
N LEU A 186 12.73 -4.41 1.69
CA LEU A 186 13.29 -5.74 1.81
C LEU A 186 13.49 -6.08 3.29
N VAL A 187 13.06 -7.27 3.70
CA VAL A 187 13.18 -7.78 5.06
C VAL A 187 13.82 -9.17 5.06
N ILE A 188 14.46 -9.54 6.16
CA ILE A 188 15.04 -10.87 6.35
C ILE A 188 14.31 -11.55 7.50
N GLY A 189 13.67 -12.68 7.22
CA GLY A 189 13.07 -13.55 8.22
C GLY A 189 14.09 -14.51 8.80
N LYS A 190 14.24 -14.56 10.14
CA LYS A 190 15.13 -15.47 10.83
C LYS A 190 14.39 -16.75 11.19
N GLY A 191 14.83 -17.87 10.64
CA GLY A 191 14.36 -19.21 10.99
C GLY A 191 15.33 -19.98 11.88
N ASN A 192 15.07 -21.28 12.03
CA ASN A 192 15.94 -22.20 12.76
C ASN A 192 16.63 -23.16 11.79
N GLY A 193 17.89 -22.90 11.46
CA GLY A 193 18.65 -23.63 10.43
C GLY A 193 18.22 -23.28 9.00
N GLU A 194 17.50 -22.20 8.85
CA GLU A 194 17.07 -21.62 7.56
C GLU A 194 16.76 -20.13 7.74
N ASN A 195 16.94 -19.35 6.68
CA ASN A 195 16.62 -17.94 6.67
C ASN A 195 15.91 -17.57 5.36
N PHE A 196 15.12 -16.53 5.44
CA PHE A 196 14.22 -16.07 4.38
C PHE A 196 14.51 -14.62 4.06
N VAL A 197 14.31 -14.23 2.82
CA VAL A 197 14.31 -12.84 2.40
C VAL A 197 12.98 -12.55 1.70
N ALA A 198 12.40 -11.38 1.89
CA ALA A 198 11.17 -11.02 1.20
C ALA A 198 11.04 -9.50 1.04
N SER A 199 10.37 -9.09 -0.03
CA SER A 199 9.98 -7.69 -0.19
C SER A 199 8.77 -7.29 0.67
N ASP A 200 8.09 -8.27 1.30
CA ASP A 200 6.99 -8.03 2.25
C ASP A 200 6.87 -9.20 3.23
N ILE A 201 6.54 -8.88 4.47
CA ILE A 201 6.43 -9.81 5.61
C ILE A 201 5.47 -10.99 5.33
N PRO A 202 4.25 -10.80 4.76
CA PRO A 202 3.30 -11.88 4.52
C PRO A 202 3.86 -13.05 3.71
N ALA A 203 4.86 -12.83 2.85
CA ALA A 203 5.47 -13.86 2.02
C ALA A 203 6.09 -15.00 2.82
N VAL A 204 6.64 -14.69 3.99
CA VAL A 204 7.41 -15.62 4.82
C VAL A 204 6.89 -15.75 6.25
N LEU A 205 5.78 -15.07 6.58
CA LEU A 205 5.18 -15.06 7.92
C LEU A 205 4.78 -16.46 8.42
N ARG A 206 4.45 -17.38 7.52
CA ARG A 206 4.16 -18.79 7.86
C ARG A 206 5.36 -19.56 8.39
N TYR A 207 6.58 -19.09 8.13
CA TYR A 207 7.83 -19.76 8.50
C TYR A 207 8.47 -19.13 9.73
N THR A 208 8.33 -17.81 9.92
CA THR A 208 8.90 -17.08 11.04
C THR A 208 8.14 -15.82 11.37
N LYS A 209 8.16 -15.43 12.66
CA LYS A 209 7.69 -14.13 13.16
C LYS A 209 8.83 -13.18 13.50
N ASP A 210 10.08 -13.64 13.42
CA ASP A 210 11.28 -12.87 13.75
C ASP A 210 11.92 -12.29 12.50
N PHE A 211 11.99 -10.97 12.42
CA PHE A 211 12.46 -10.24 11.24
C PHE A 211 13.57 -9.24 11.55
N TYR A 212 14.50 -9.12 10.62
CA TYR A 212 15.40 -7.98 10.52
C TYR A 212 14.91 -7.03 9.43
N LEU A 213 14.74 -5.75 9.79
CA LEU A 213 14.34 -4.69 8.87
C LEU A 213 15.60 -4.00 8.34
N LEU A 214 15.92 -4.18 7.06
CA LEU A 214 17.09 -3.56 6.44
C LEU A 214 16.92 -2.05 6.32
N ASN A 215 17.99 -1.31 6.60
CA ASN A 215 18.10 0.12 6.30
C ASN A 215 18.54 0.33 4.86
N ASP A 216 18.39 1.55 4.34
CA ASP A 216 18.91 1.89 3.04
C ASP A 216 20.44 1.83 3.02
N ASN A 217 21.01 1.29 1.92
CA ASN A 217 22.42 1.06 1.74
C ASN A 217 23.05 0.12 2.79
N GLU A 218 22.29 -0.79 3.35
CA GLU A 218 22.73 -1.85 4.24
C GLU A 218 22.78 -3.17 3.49
N LEU A 219 23.95 -3.82 3.49
CA LEU A 219 24.15 -5.14 2.92
C LEU A 219 23.97 -6.21 4.00
N ALA A 220 23.40 -7.35 3.62
CA ALA A 220 23.42 -8.53 4.46
C ALA A 220 23.86 -9.76 3.67
N LEU A 221 24.66 -10.58 4.31
CA LEU A 221 25.10 -11.89 3.86
C LEU A 221 24.29 -12.94 4.61
N VAL A 222 23.39 -13.60 3.91
CA VAL A 222 22.38 -14.49 4.48
C VAL A 222 22.79 -15.94 4.25
N TYR A 223 23.11 -16.66 5.33
CA TYR A 223 23.37 -18.10 5.36
C TYR A 223 22.18 -18.81 6.03
N LYS A 224 22.19 -20.13 6.04
CA LYS A 224 21.14 -20.92 6.70
C LYS A 224 21.12 -20.79 8.22
N ASP A 225 22.26 -20.52 8.86
CA ASP A 225 22.45 -20.52 10.32
C ASP A 225 22.87 -19.17 10.90
N LYS A 226 23.29 -18.23 10.05
CA LYS A 226 23.72 -16.88 10.46
C LYS A 226 23.35 -15.83 9.42
N ILE A 227 23.35 -14.57 9.85
CA ILE A 227 23.15 -13.39 9.00
C ILE A 227 24.18 -12.34 9.45
N ASN A 228 24.98 -11.85 8.53
CA ASN A 228 25.98 -10.82 8.78
C ASN A 228 25.55 -9.52 8.09
N PHE A 229 25.52 -8.41 8.82
CA PHE A 229 25.14 -7.10 8.31
C PHE A 229 26.38 -6.21 8.14
N TYR A 230 26.39 -5.40 7.08
CA TYR A 230 27.48 -4.51 6.73
C TYR A 230 26.94 -3.16 6.23
N ASP A 231 27.66 -2.10 6.56
CA ASP A 231 27.47 -0.80 5.92
C ASP A 231 28.17 -0.75 4.53
N MET A 232 28.03 0.38 3.83
CA MET A 232 28.69 0.60 2.53
C MET A 232 30.23 0.70 2.60
N ASN A 233 30.82 0.74 3.78
CA ASN A 233 32.27 0.63 3.99
C ASN A 233 32.70 -0.80 4.32
N LEU A 234 31.75 -1.75 4.29
CA LEU A 234 31.91 -3.17 4.66
C LEU A 234 32.29 -3.34 6.14
N VAL A 235 31.90 -2.39 7.00
CA VAL A 235 32.03 -2.54 8.46
C VAL A 235 30.83 -3.33 8.97
N SER A 236 31.12 -4.45 9.63
CA SER A 236 30.08 -5.30 10.21
C SER A 236 29.44 -4.67 11.44
N HIS A 237 28.15 -4.88 11.61
CA HIS A 237 27.40 -4.44 12.79
C HIS A 237 26.31 -5.44 13.16
N ASN A 238 25.78 -5.29 14.38
CA ASN A 238 24.67 -6.11 14.86
C ASN A 238 23.34 -5.41 14.55
N LYS A 239 22.29 -6.20 14.37
CA LYS A 239 20.93 -5.71 14.13
C LYS A 239 19.94 -6.38 15.07
N GLU A 240 18.96 -5.64 15.52
CA GLU A 240 17.90 -6.14 16.41
C GLU A 240 16.83 -6.89 15.62
N ILE A 241 16.29 -7.95 16.22
CA ILE A 241 15.15 -8.70 15.72
C ILE A 241 13.88 -7.95 16.10
N LYS A 242 12.99 -7.80 15.13
CA LYS A 242 11.61 -7.35 15.34
C LYS A 242 10.68 -8.56 15.27
N ASN A 243 9.93 -8.80 16.35
CA ASN A 243 8.89 -9.82 16.34
C ASN A 243 7.60 -9.23 15.77
N ILE A 244 6.97 -9.94 14.83
CA ILE A 244 5.72 -9.53 14.18
C ILE A 244 4.59 -10.40 14.71
N GLU A 245 3.64 -9.78 15.38
CA GLU A 245 2.53 -10.46 16.07
C GLU A 245 1.42 -10.96 15.13
N TRP A 246 1.47 -10.60 13.83
CA TRP A 246 0.46 -11.05 12.87
C TRP A 246 0.41 -12.58 12.78
N ASP A 247 -0.79 -13.14 12.75
CA ASP A 247 -0.98 -14.55 12.44
C ASP A 247 -0.93 -14.79 10.93
N ALA A 248 -0.29 -15.90 10.53
CA ALA A 248 -0.28 -16.33 9.13
C ALA A 248 -1.68 -16.56 8.59
N SER A 249 -2.63 -17.01 9.44
CA SER A 249 -4.04 -17.19 9.09
C SER A 249 -4.74 -15.88 8.71
N SER A 250 -4.33 -14.75 9.27
CA SER A 250 -4.93 -13.46 8.91
C SER A 250 -4.68 -13.04 7.45
N ALA A 251 -3.67 -13.64 6.80
CA ALA A 251 -3.40 -13.48 5.37
C ALA A 251 -4.12 -14.53 4.49
N GLU A 252 -5.04 -15.34 5.03
CA GLU A 252 -5.87 -16.29 4.28
C GLU A 252 -7.27 -15.72 4.02
N LYS A 253 -8.02 -16.34 3.09
CA LYS A 253 -9.38 -15.87 2.72
C LYS A 253 -10.47 -16.20 3.74
N ASP A 254 -10.22 -17.03 4.73
CA ASP A 254 -11.17 -17.43 5.80
C ASP A 254 -12.58 -17.82 5.31
N GLY A 255 -12.64 -18.53 4.18
CA GLY A 255 -13.90 -18.97 3.57
C GLY A 255 -14.60 -17.93 2.68
N PHE A 256 -14.10 -16.71 2.59
CA PHE A 256 -14.58 -15.73 1.62
C PHE A 256 -14.11 -16.07 0.20
N GLU A 257 -14.90 -15.68 -0.79
CA GLU A 257 -14.55 -15.89 -2.19
C GLU A 257 -13.29 -15.08 -2.59
N ASP A 258 -13.19 -13.84 -2.14
CA ASP A 258 -12.11 -12.89 -2.46
C ASP A 258 -11.58 -12.21 -1.20
N TYR A 259 -10.31 -11.76 -1.24
CA TYR A 259 -9.71 -10.98 -0.15
C TYR A 259 -10.44 -9.65 0.07
N MET A 260 -10.81 -8.95 -1.01
CA MET A 260 -11.54 -7.69 -0.89
C MET A 260 -12.85 -7.85 -0.11
N LEU A 261 -13.62 -8.92 -0.37
CA LEU A 261 -14.85 -9.17 0.38
C LEU A 261 -14.56 -9.43 1.86
N LYS A 262 -13.57 -10.28 2.16
CA LYS A 262 -13.12 -10.52 3.53
C LYS A 262 -12.76 -9.21 4.22
N GLU A 263 -11.93 -8.37 3.59
CA GLU A 263 -11.46 -7.11 4.14
C GLU A 263 -12.59 -6.08 4.36
N ILE A 264 -13.62 -6.09 3.52
CA ILE A 264 -14.85 -5.30 3.75
C ILE A 264 -15.57 -5.79 5.02
N TYR A 265 -15.67 -7.12 5.22
CA TYR A 265 -16.32 -7.70 6.41
C TYR A 265 -15.44 -7.66 7.67
N GLU A 266 -14.14 -7.45 7.55
CA GLU A 266 -13.23 -7.26 8.67
C GLU A 266 -13.24 -5.84 9.25
N GLN A 267 -13.88 -4.87 8.60
CA GLN A 267 -13.89 -3.47 9.05
C GLN A 267 -14.36 -3.28 10.51
N PRO A 268 -15.39 -3.99 11.03
CA PRO A 268 -15.74 -3.88 12.43
C PRO A 268 -14.57 -4.23 13.38
N THR A 269 -13.85 -5.29 13.06
CA THR A 269 -12.66 -5.71 13.83
C THR A 269 -11.52 -4.72 13.69
N ALA A 270 -11.22 -4.29 12.46
CA ALA A 270 -10.18 -3.30 12.18
C ALA A 270 -10.41 -1.98 12.92
N ILE A 271 -11.67 -1.53 13.05
CA ILE A 271 -12.01 -0.33 13.83
C ILE A 271 -11.81 -0.57 15.34
N ARG A 272 -12.20 -1.75 15.86
CA ARG A 272 -11.95 -2.09 17.29
C ARG A 272 -10.44 -2.06 17.60
N GLU A 273 -9.62 -2.66 16.75
CA GLU A 273 -8.17 -2.68 16.91
C GLU A 273 -7.55 -1.27 16.73
N THR A 274 -8.06 -0.48 15.79
CA THR A 274 -7.64 0.91 15.61
C THR A 274 -7.97 1.78 16.84
N ILE A 275 -9.11 1.58 17.47
CA ILE A 275 -9.45 2.26 18.74
C ILE A 275 -8.53 1.76 19.84
N GLY A 276 -8.41 0.44 20.02
CA GLY A 276 -7.52 -0.19 20.99
C GLY A 276 -7.60 0.44 22.40
N SER A 277 -6.44 0.78 22.94
CA SER A 277 -6.29 1.44 24.26
C SER A 277 -6.25 2.97 24.18
N ARG A 278 -6.45 3.57 23.00
CA ARG A 278 -6.19 5.00 22.76
C ARG A 278 -7.13 5.94 23.51
N PHE A 279 -8.29 5.46 23.92
CA PHE A 279 -9.15 6.18 24.87
C PHE A 279 -10.10 5.23 25.59
N LYS A 280 -10.58 5.71 26.74
CA LYS A 280 -11.73 5.19 27.47
C LYS A 280 -12.69 6.33 27.75
N LEU A 281 -13.95 6.01 27.99
CA LEU A 281 -14.95 7.02 28.35
C LEU A 281 -14.57 7.68 29.67
N GLY A 282 -14.65 9.00 29.70
CA GLY A 282 -14.24 9.81 30.85
C GLY A 282 -12.73 10.04 31.00
N GLU A 283 -11.89 9.39 30.19
CA GLU A 283 -10.44 9.58 30.16
C GLU A 283 -10.03 10.36 28.90
N LYS A 284 -8.87 11.02 28.92
CA LYS A 284 -8.30 11.68 27.74
C LYS A 284 -7.82 10.65 26.73
N CYS A 285 -7.80 11.05 25.45
CA CYS A 285 -7.12 10.28 24.42
C CYS A 285 -5.62 10.23 24.71
N SER A 286 -5.00 9.09 24.43
CA SER A 286 -3.55 8.87 24.59
C SER A 286 -3.00 8.05 23.43
N PHE A 287 -1.74 8.24 23.16
CA PHE A 287 -0.98 7.43 22.21
C PHE A 287 0.33 7.03 22.90
N ASP A 288 0.64 5.75 22.91
CA ASP A 288 1.86 5.24 23.55
C ASP A 288 3.14 5.66 22.80
N ASP A 289 3.01 5.91 21.50
CA ASP A 289 4.15 6.12 20.60
C ASP A 289 4.42 7.61 20.31
N ILE A 290 3.55 8.54 20.74
CA ILE A 290 3.75 9.97 20.48
C ILE A 290 3.54 10.80 21.76
N ASP A 291 4.51 11.69 22.01
CA ASP A 291 4.41 12.74 23.01
C ASP A 291 4.57 14.09 22.32
N ILE A 292 3.46 14.68 21.90
CA ILE A 292 3.43 15.98 21.27
C ILE A 292 3.08 17.02 22.34
N SER A 293 4.04 17.86 22.68
CA SER A 293 3.83 18.86 23.74
C SER A 293 2.76 19.88 23.39
N LYS A 294 2.08 20.37 24.44
CA LYS A 294 1.07 21.42 24.27
C LYS A 294 1.65 22.67 23.62
N GLU A 295 2.85 23.07 24.03
CA GLU A 295 3.55 24.26 23.52
C GLU A 295 3.79 24.13 22.00
N TYR A 296 4.13 22.93 21.52
CA TYR A 296 4.28 22.69 20.10
C TYR A 296 2.95 22.80 19.38
N LEU A 297 1.88 22.15 19.88
CA LEU A 297 0.54 22.24 19.27
C LEU A 297 0.00 23.68 19.24
N GLU A 298 0.25 24.48 20.27
CA GLU A 298 -0.10 25.92 20.30
C GLU A 298 0.73 26.76 19.32
N SER A 299 1.93 26.30 18.96
CA SER A 299 2.81 26.99 18.00
C SER A 299 2.45 26.72 16.54
N ILE A 300 1.71 25.64 16.25
CA ILE A 300 1.33 25.26 14.89
C ILE A 300 0.32 26.24 14.33
N ASN A 301 0.60 26.77 13.15
CA ASN A 301 -0.32 27.64 12.41
C ASN A 301 -1.03 26.92 11.24
N LYS A 302 -0.54 25.75 10.84
CA LYS A 302 -1.08 24.96 9.72
C LYS A 302 -0.78 23.47 9.87
N ILE A 303 -1.71 22.66 9.40
CA ILE A 303 -1.53 21.21 9.18
C ILE A 303 -1.60 20.95 7.67
N PHE A 304 -0.66 20.15 7.15
CA PHE A 304 -0.80 19.49 5.85
C PHE A 304 -1.05 18.01 6.05
N ILE A 305 -2.03 17.45 5.33
CA ILE A 305 -2.19 15.99 5.20
C ILE A 305 -1.80 15.62 3.76
N VAL A 306 -0.75 14.82 3.63
CA VAL A 306 -0.14 14.51 2.33
C VAL A 306 -0.21 13.00 2.09
N ALA A 307 -0.81 12.58 0.98
CA ALA A 307 -1.01 11.17 0.66
C ALA A 307 -1.32 10.96 -0.83
N CYS A 308 -1.49 9.69 -1.23
CA CYS A 308 -1.92 9.28 -2.57
C CYS A 308 -3.22 8.48 -2.51
N GLY A 309 -4.07 8.60 -3.54
CA GLY A 309 -5.25 7.78 -3.76
C GLY A 309 -6.21 7.73 -2.57
N THR A 310 -6.61 6.53 -2.17
CA THR A 310 -7.53 6.29 -1.04
C THR A 310 -7.07 6.95 0.27
N ALA A 311 -5.77 6.95 0.55
CA ALA A 311 -5.22 7.59 1.75
C ALA A 311 -5.37 9.14 1.69
N MET A 312 -5.30 9.74 0.51
CA MET A 312 -5.58 11.17 0.31
C MET A 312 -7.07 11.48 0.57
N HIS A 313 -7.98 10.60 0.14
CA HIS A 313 -9.41 10.76 0.46
C HIS A 313 -9.68 10.64 1.97
N ALA A 314 -8.98 9.77 2.70
CA ALA A 314 -9.02 9.77 4.17
C ALA A 314 -8.51 11.10 4.74
N GLY A 315 -7.50 11.69 4.13
CA GLY A 315 -6.99 13.03 4.46
C GLY A 315 -8.02 14.15 4.27
N LEU A 316 -8.86 14.07 3.22
CA LEU A 316 -9.94 15.05 3.00
C LEU A 316 -10.95 15.05 4.15
N VAL A 317 -11.36 13.87 4.61
CA VAL A 317 -12.18 13.74 5.83
C VAL A 317 -11.41 14.29 7.05
N GLY A 318 -10.12 13.98 7.15
CA GLY A 318 -9.22 14.46 8.20
C GLY A 318 -9.14 15.98 8.28
N LYS A 319 -9.13 16.67 7.14
CA LYS A 319 -9.19 18.14 7.10
C LYS A 319 -10.39 18.67 7.87
N ASN A 320 -11.59 18.13 7.58
CA ASN A 320 -12.83 18.54 8.26
C ASN A 320 -12.74 18.27 9.78
N ILE A 321 -12.14 17.16 10.18
CA ILE A 321 -11.94 16.78 11.59
C ILE A 321 -11.02 17.79 12.30
N PHE A 322 -9.81 18.06 11.77
CA PHE A 322 -8.86 18.98 12.42
C PHE A 322 -9.38 20.43 12.43
N GLU A 323 -9.97 20.90 11.35
CA GLU A 323 -10.52 22.25 11.30
C GLU A 323 -11.68 22.42 12.30
N LYS A 324 -12.53 21.41 12.47
CA LYS A 324 -13.65 21.46 13.41
C LYS A 324 -13.21 21.32 14.87
N LEU A 325 -12.37 20.34 15.18
CA LEU A 325 -11.97 20.02 16.55
C LEU A 325 -10.83 20.93 17.07
N CYS A 326 -9.83 21.17 16.23
CA CYS A 326 -8.60 21.87 16.65
C CYS A 326 -8.58 23.33 16.27
N ARG A 327 -9.40 23.78 15.32
CA ARG A 327 -9.43 25.14 14.76
C ARG A 327 -8.08 25.56 14.12
N ILE A 328 -7.31 24.57 13.63
CA ILE A 328 -6.06 24.78 12.90
C ILE A 328 -6.35 24.64 11.40
N PRO A 329 -5.99 25.62 10.56
CA PRO A 329 -6.10 25.52 9.11
C PRO A 329 -5.42 24.24 8.61
N THR A 330 -6.16 23.43 7.85
CA THR A 330 -5.66 22.15 7.37
C THR A 330 -5.81 22.07 5.85
N GLU A 331 -4.73 21.75 5.16
CA GLU A 331 -4.71 21.50 3.73
C GLU A 331 -4.44 20.02 3.44
N VAL A 332 -5.06 19.50 2.37
CA VAL A 332 -4.79 18.16 1.87
C VAL A 332 -4.15 18.26 0.52
N ASP A 333 -3.09 17.49 0.29
CA ASP A 333 -2.39 17.52 -0.98
C ASP A 333 -2.04 16.13 -1.49
N ILE A 334 -1.99 15.98 -2.81
CA ILE A 334 -1.52 14.77 -3.47
C ILE A 334 0.01 14.75 -3.38
N ALA A 335 0.58 13.68 -2.87
CA ALA A 335 2.02 13.62 -2.58
C ALA A 335 2.91 13.86 -3.81
N SER A 336 2.53 13.35 -4.99
CA SER A 336 3.24 13.60 -6.25
C SER A 336 3.31 15.08 -6.61
N GLU A 337 2.24 15.86 -6.33
CA GLU A 337 2.18 17.29 -6.67
C GLU A 337 2.78 18.16 -5.57
N PHE A 338 2.61 17.76 -4.30
CA PHE A 338 3.11 18.48 -3.13
C PHE A 338 4.59 18.83 -3.24
N ARG A 339 5.43 17.86 -3.64
CA ARG A 339 6.87 18.03 -3.72
C ARG A 339 7.31 19.02 -4.82
N TYR A 340 6.60 19.08 -5.96
CA TYR A 340 7.01 19.89 -7.11
C TYR A 340 6.48 21.32 -7.07
N ARG A 341 5.38 21.59 -6.36
CA ARG A 341 4.83 22.92 -6.22
C ARG A 341 5.55 23.84 -5.23
N ASN A 342 6.65 23.35 -4.61
CA ASN A 342 7.40 24.09 -3.59
C ASN A 342 6.51 24.59 -2.44
N PRO A 343 5.93 23.69 -1.61
CA PRO A 343 4.93 24.02 -0.61
C PRO A 343 5.47 25.04 0.42
N ILE A 344 4.57 25.91 0.90
CA ILE A 344 4.89 26.89 1.95
C ILE A 344 4.73 26.17 3.29
N ILE A 345 5.83 25.67 3.81
CA ILE A 345 5.94 24.96 5.09
C ILE A 345 7.19 25.41 5.82
N ASP A 346 7.13 25.37 7.14
CA ASP A 346 8.18 25.82 8.07
C ASP A 346 8.07 25.03 9.40
N GLU A 347 8.82 25.45 10.42
CA GLU A 347 8.82 24.86 11.77
C GLU A 347 7.49 24.97 12.52
N LYS A 348 6.56 25.81 12.06
CA LYS A 348 5.20 25.96 12.60
C LYS A 348 4.16 25.17 11.81
N THR A 349 4.61 24.31 10.93
CA THR A 349 3.76 23.43 10.11
C THR A 349 3.91 21.99 10.59
N LEU A 350 2.78 21.31 10.86
CA LEU A 350 2.76 19.87 11.03
C LEU A 350 2.34 19.20 9.72
N CYS A 351 3.20 18.34 9.17
CA CYS A 351 2.88 17.53 8.00
C CYS A 351 2.54 16.12 8.41
N ILE A 352 1.29 15.69 8.15
CA ILE A 352 0.77 14.34 8.41
C ILE A 352 0.80 13.55 7.12
N PHE A 353 1.52 12.44 7.10
CA PHE A 353 1.66 11.55 5.94
C PHE A 353 0.86 10.28 6.18
N VAL A 354 -0.06 9.98 5.27
CA VAL A 354 -0.94 8.80 5.39
C VAL A 354 -0.58 7.80 4.30
N SER A 355 -0.19 6.59 4.69
CA SER A 355 0.15 5.51 3.75
C SER A 355 -0.12 4.14 4.38
N GLN A 356 -0.98 3.32 3.75
CA GLN A 356 -1.27 1.98 4.25
C GLN A 356 0.00 1.12 4.35
N SER A 357 0.82 1.09 3.30
CA SER A 357 2.06 0.31 3.23
C SER A 357 3.26 0.99 3.89
N GLY A 358 3.23 2.33 3.99
CA GLY A 358 4.36 3.13 4.41
C GLY A 358 5.56 3.13 3.45
N GLU A 359 5.35 2.66 2.20
CA GLU A 359 6.40 2.50 1.19
C GLU A 359 6.06 3.25 -0.12
N THR A 360 5.06 4.12 -0.13
CA THR A 360 4.67 4.89 -1.32
C THR A 360 5.73 5.93 -1.65
N ALA A 361 6.36 5.83 -2.82
CA ALA A 361 7.51 6.63 -3.23
C ALA A 361 7.25 8.15 -3.11
N ASP A 362 6.15 8.63 -3.71
CA ASP A 362 5.79 10.05 -3.65
C ASP A 362 5.55 10.53 -2.21
N THR A 363 4.92 9.72 -1.37
CA THR A 363 4.63 10.07 0.03
C THR A 363 5.92 10.15 0.85
N LEU A 364 6.87 9.23 0.62
CA LEU A 364 8.20 9.28 1.24
C LEU A 364 9.00 10.51 0.79
N ALA A 365 8.99 10.80 -0.51
CA ALA A 365 9.68 11.97 -1.02
C ALA A 365 9.09 13.28 -0.48
N ALA A 366 7.77 13.37 -0.33
CA ALA A 366 7.10 14.52 0.28
C ALA A 366 7.45 14.67 1.77
N LEU A 367 7.56 13.55 2.51
CA LEU A 367 8.01 13.55 3.92
C LEU A 367 9.43 14.10 4.04
N ARG A 368 10.36 13.59 3.23
CA ARG A 368 11.77 14.02 3.22
C ARG A 368 11.89 15.51 2.91
N LEU A 369 11.17 16.00 1.90
CA LEU A 369 11.09 17.43 1.58
C LEU A 369 10.57 18.25 2.75
N SER A 370 9.55 17.79 3.46
CA SER A 370 8.98 18.50 4.61
C SER A 370 9.98 18.62 5.74
N LYS A 371 10.73 17.56 6.04
CA LYS A 371 11.83 17.60 7.03
C LYS A 371 12.94 18.55 6.61
N GLU A 372 13.36 18.52 5.34
CA GLU A 372 14.37 19.44 4.80
C GLU A 372 13.97 20.92 4.98
N LYS A 373 12.67 21.21 4.84
CA LYS A 373 12.11 22.56 5.05
C LYS A 373 11.83 22.91 6.52
N GLY A 374 12.14 22.03 7.47
CA GLY A 374 12.02 22.26 8.90
C GLY A 374 10.64 21.94 9.51
N ALA A 375 9.68 21.46 8.72
CA ALA A 375 8.39 21.03 9.25
C ALA A 375 8.53 19.74 10.06
N ARG A 376 7.75 19.59 11.14
CA ARG A 376 7.63 18.30 11.83
C ARG A 376 6.70 17.36 11.08
N THR A 377 7.03 16.08 11.13
CA THR A 377 6.36 15.04 10.36
C THR A 377 5.71 13.99 11.26
N LEU A 378 4.48 13.61 10.95
CA LEU A 378 3.75 12.52 11.59
C LEU A 378 3.31 11.52 10.52
N ALA A 379 3.68 10.25 10.70
CA ALA A 379 3.27 9.17 9.81
C ALA A 379 2.07 8.39 10.40
N ILE A 380 1.06 8.15 9.57
CA ILE A 380 -0.04 7.21 9.81
C ILE A 380 0.15 6.03 8.87
N SER A 381 0.45 4.85 9.41
CA SER A 381 0.69 3.64 8.61
C SER A 381 0.04 2.41 9.23
N ASN A 382 -0.13 1.36 8.42
CA ASN A 382 -0.58 0.05 8.91
C ASN A 382 0.60 -0.93 9.10
N VAL A 383 1.69 -0.73 8.34
CA VAL A 383 2.85 -1.64 8.34
C VAL A 383 3.90 -1.14 9.33
N ILE A 384 4.09 -1.94 10.39
CA ILE A 384 5.09 -1.66 11.43
C ILE A 384 6.50 -1.71 10.83
N GLY A 385 7.31 -0.68 11.12
CA GLY A 385 8.71 -0.61 10.67
C GLY A 385 8.89 -0.31 9.19
N SER A 386 7.82 0.11 8.49
CA SER A 386 7.91 0.61 7.11
C SER A 386 8.80 1.86 7.02
N THR A 387 9.25 2.19 5.82
CA THR A 387 10.20 3.29 5.61
C THR A 387 9.66 4.62 6.14
N ILE A 388 8.39 4.94 5.86
CA ILE A 388 7.78 6.19 6.34
C ILE A 388 7.78 6.29 7.87
N THR A 389 7.57 5.16 8.57
CA THR A 389 7.49 5.12 10.03
C THR A 389 8.85 5.23 10.71
N ARG A 390 9.92 4.90 9.99
CA ARG A 390 11.30 5.05 10.48
C ARG A 390 11.85 6.46 10.23
N GLU A 391 11.34 7.16 9.22
CA GLU A 391 11.82 8.48 8.83
C GLU A 391 11.02 9.64 9.43
N ALA A 392 9.76 9.43 9.78
CA ALA A 392 8.92 10.46 10.41
C ALA A 392 9.39 10.77 11.84
N ASP A 393 9.11 12.00 12.32
CA ASP A 393 9.40 12.40 13.69
C ASP A 393 8.44 11.76 14.69
N TYR A 394 7.18 11.52 14.26
CA TYR A 394 6.13 10.83 15.01
C TYR A 394 5.49 9.76 14.15
N THR A 395 5.11 8.65 14.76
CA THR A 395 4.47 7.54 14.04
C THR A 395 3.31 6.98 14.84
N ILE A 396 2.18 6.74 14.18
CA ILE A 396 1.02 6.04 14.74
C ILE A 396 0.54 4.97 13.76
N TYR A 397 0.10 3.83 14.29
CA TYR A 397 -0.32 2.68 13.48
C TYR A 397 -1.83 2.49 13.53
N THR A 398 -2.43 2.10 12.41
CA THR A 398 -3.86 1.80 12.32
C THR A 398 -4.25 0.47 12.96
N HIS A 399 -3.32 -0.50 13.03
CA HIS A 399 -3.57 -1.87 13.50
C HIS A 399 -4.73 -2.58 12.79
N ALA A 400 -4.95 -2.27 11.50
CA ALA A 400 -6.03 -2.86 10.71
C ALA A 400 -5.78 -4.33 10.29
N GLY A 401 -4.64 -4.91 10.67
CA GLY A 401 -4.19 -6.20 10.17
C GLY A 401 -3.75 -6.14 8.69
N PRO A 402 -3.32 -7.26 8.09
CA PRO A 402 -2.89 -7.29 6.70
C PRO A 402 -4.06 -6.99 5.75
N GLU A 403 -3.81 -6.15 4.74
CA GLU A 403 -4.74 -5.86 3.64
C GLU A 403 -4.09 -6.27 2.33
N ILE A 404 -4.65 -7.32 1.69
CA ILE A 404 -4.07 -8.03 0.54
C ILE A 404 -4.66 -7.55 -0.80
N ALA A 405 -5.98 -7.33 -0.85
CA ALA A 405 -6.63 -6.82 -2.05
C ALA A 405 -5.99 -5.50 -2.50
N VAL A 406 -5.78 -5.35 -3.80
CA VAL A 406 -5.12 -4.15 -4.36
C VAL A 406 -5.89 -2.88 -4.02
N ALA A 407 -7.22 -2.89 -4.21
CA ALA A 407 -8.08 -1.78 -3.84
C ALA A 407 -8.29 -1.75 -2.32
N SER A 408 -7.88 -0.67 -1.67
CA SER A 408 -8.00 -0.50 -0.22
C SER A 408 -9.45 -0.35 0.24
N THR A 409 -9.79 -1.00 1.35
CA THR A 409 -11.11 -0.96 2.00
C THR A 409 -11.01 -0.67 3.49
N LYS A 410 -10.62 -1.67 4.31
CA LYS A 410 -10.46 -1.52 5.76
C LYS A 410 -9.36 -0.54 6.16
N ALA A 411 -8.33 -0.38 5.34
CA ALA A 411 -7.29 0.61 5.60
C ALA A 411 -7.86 2.04 5.55
N TYR A 412 -8.75 2.35 4.61
CA TYR A 412 -9.41 3.67 4.55
C TYR A 412 -10.20 3.97 5.82
N THR A 413 -11.09 3.06 6.23
CA THR A 413 -11.94 3.25 7.42
C THR A 413 -11.12 3.35 8.68
N SER A 414 -10.05 2.55 8.81
CA SER A 414 -9.11 2.62 9.93
C SER A 414 -8.30 3.92 9.94
N GLN A 415 -7.89 4.43 8.77
CA GLN A 415 -7.20 5.72 8.65
C GLN A 415 -8.11 6.87 9.09
N VAL A 416 -9.36 6.92 8.62
CA VAL A 416 -10.32 7.95 9.06
C VAL A 416 -10.60 7.85 10.56
N CYS A 417 -10.77 6.64 11.09
CA CYS A 417 -10.95 6.41 12.52
C CYS A 417 -9.76 6.94 13.34
N LEU A 418 -8.54 6.60 12.93
CA LEU A 418 -7.33 7.03 13.62
C LEU A 418 -7.12 8.54 13.55
N ILE A 419 -7.41 9.17 12.41
CA ILE A 419 -7.39 10.63 12.25
C ILE A 419 -8.41 11.30 13.19
N ALA A 420 -9.59 10.71 13.37
CA ALA A 420 -10.59 11.24 14.31
C ALA A 420 -10.07 11.17 15.76
N ILE A 421 -9.43 10.07 16.15
CA ILE A 421 -8.82 9.91 17.48
C ILE A 421 -7.69 10.93 17.68
N LEU A 422 -6.85 11.13 16.67
CA LEU A 422 -5.77 12.12 16.70
C LEU A 422 -6.31 13.56 16.81
N GLY A 423 -7.36 13.86 16.08
CA GLY A 423 -8.06 15.15 16.19
C GLY A 423 -8.64 15.40 17.57
N MET A 424 -9.25 14.38 18.21
CA MET A 424 -9.72 14.47 19.60
C MET A 424 -8.56 14.69 20.56
N TYR A 425 -7.46 13.94 20.42
CA TYR A 425 -6.26 14.11 21.23
C TYR A 425 -5.72 15.55 21.17
N PHE A 426 -5.56 16.10 19.96
CA PHE A 426 -5.11 17.48 19.79
C PHE A 426 -6.11 18.49 20.41
N ALA A 427 -7.41 18.27 20.21
CA ALA A 427 -8.44 19.15 20.77
C ALA A 427 -8.45 19.12 22.31
N GLU A 428 -8.23 17.97 22.93
CA GLU A 428 -8.12 17.83 24.40
C GLU A 428 -6.87 18.50 24.96
N VAL A 429 -5.73 18.42 24.24
CA VAL A 429 -4.49 19.08 24.65
C VAL A 429 -4.61 20.61 24.54
N LEU A 430 -5.18 21.10 23.42
CA LEU A 430 -5.39 22.51 23.15
C LEU A 430 -6.55 23.13 23.96
N GLY A 431 -7.51 22.31 24.40
CA GLY A 431 -8.77 22.79 24.98
C GLY A 431 -9.64 23.54 23.96
N SER A 432 -9.53 23.19 22.67
CA SER A 432 -10.16 23.91 21.55
C SER A 432 -11.59 23.47 21.25
N TYR A 433 -12.06 22.35 21.84
CA TYR A 433 -13.40 21.81 21.61
C TYR A 433 -14.07 21.41 22.93
N PRO A 434 -15.41 21.51 23.06
CA PRO A 434 -16.13 21.17 24.31
C PRO A 434 -15.92 19.70 24.70
N LYS A 435 -15.64 19.47 25.98
CA LYS A 435 -15.33 18.12 26.50
C LYS A 435 -16.50 17.15 26.35
N ASP A 436 -17.73 17.60 26.60
CA ASP A 436 -18.95 16.82 26.40
C ASP A 436 -19.11 16.36 24.95
N LYS A 437 -18.76 17.20 24.00
CA LYS A 437 -18.80 16.86 22.57
C LYS A 437 -17.70 15.86 22.16
N ILE A 438 -16.54 15.92 22.80
CA ILE A 438 -15.50 14.89 22.61
C ILE A 438 -15.99 13.54 23.17
N GLU A 439 -16.62 13.53 24.34
CA GLU A 439 -17.19 12.29 24.90
C GLU A 439 -18.33 11.72 24.02
N GLU A 440 -19.20 12.55 23.44
CA GLU A 440 -20.19 12.11 22.44
C GLU A 440 -19.51 11.45 21.24
N LEU A 441 -18.40 12.00 20.76
CA LEU A 441 -17.64 11.45 19.63
C LEU A 441 -16.97 10.11 20.00
N LYS A 442 -16.40 10.00 21.20
CA LYS A 442 -15.86 8.73 21.73
C LYS A 442 -16.93 7.63 21.80
N HIS A 443 -18.11 7.96 22.33
CA HIS A 443 -19.26 7.03 22.32
C HIS A 443 -19.59 6.58 20.91
N SER A 444 -19.69 7.53 19.99
CA SER A 444 -20.01 7.23 18.59
C SER A 444 -18.96 6.32 17.93
N LEU A 445 -17.66 6.50 18.23
CA LEU A 445 -16.57 5.63 17.75
C LEU A 445 -16.68 4.21 18.33
N LEU A 446 -17.00 4.06 19.61
CA LEU A 446 -17.18 2.74 20.24
C LEU A 446 -18.37 1.96 19.67
N ASP A 447 -19.42 2.67 19.25
CA ASP A 447 -20.61 2.06 18.63
C ASP A 447 -20.38 1.71 17.14
N LEU A 448 -19.36 2.29 16.50
CA LEU A 448 -19.14 2.20 15.06
C LEU A 448 -19.03 0.76 14.55
N PRO A 449 -18.30 -0.17 15.23
CA PRO A 449 -18.22 -1.55 14.75
C PRO A 449 -19.59 -2.22 14.59
N SER A 450 -20.49 -2.06 15.53
CA SER A 450 -21.85 -2.65 15.46
C SER A 450 -22.71 -1.99 14.37
N LYS A 451 -22.50 -0.70 14.12
CA LYS A 451 -23.16 0.02 13.03
C LYS A 451 -22.67 -0.43 11.66
N ILE A 452 -21.36 -0.70 11.52
CA ILE A 452 -20.78 -1.30 10.30
C ILE A 452 -21.39 -2.70 10.07
N GLU A 453 -21.47 -3.54 11.12
CA GLU A 453 -22.14 -4.85 11.03
C GLU A 453 -23.58 -4.74 10.53
N THR A 454 -24.32 -3.72 10.98
CA THR A 454 -25.67 -3.42 10.48
C THR A 454 -25.67 -3.08 8.98
N VAL A 455 -24.72 -2.24 8.53
CA VAL A 455 -24.59 -1.88 7.11
C VAL A 455 -24.22 -3.09 6.25
N LEU A 456 -23.33 -3.96 6.75
CA LEU A 456 -22.95 -5.21 6.08
C LEU A 456 -24.14 -6.17 5.94
N GLY A 457 -25.14 -6.10 6.84
CA GLY A 457 -26.41 -6.81 6.74
C GLY A 457 -27.26 -6.43 5.53
N GLU A 458 -27.06 -5.22 4.97
CA GLU A 458 -27.75 -4.74 3.75
C GLU A 458 -27.06 -5.21 2.44
N ALA A 459 -26.05 -6.08 2.53
CA ALA A 459 -25.24 -6.51 1.38
C ALA A 459 -26.08 -7.07 0.22
N GLU A 460 -27.17 -7.80 0.50
CA GLU A 460 -28.04 -8.36 -0.56
C GLU A 460 -28.82 -7.25 -1.30
N SER A 461 -29.33 -6.24 -0.61
CA SER A 461 -29.99 -5.08 -1.22
C SER A 461 -29.04 -4.33 -2.16
N ILE A 462 -27.77 -4.18 -1.74
CA ILE A 462 -26.72 -3.54 -2.55
C ILE A 462 -26.39 -4.40 -3.79
N LYS A 463 -26.31 -5.72 -3.62
CA LYS A 463 -26.08 -6.68 -4.70
C LYS A 463 -27.22 -6.69 -5.73
N GLU A 464 -28.47 -6.60 -5.29
CA GLU A 464 -29.62 -6.46 -6.19
C GLU A 464 -29.52 -5.19 -7.06
N PHE A 465 -29.10 -4.08 -6.47
CA PHE A 465 -28.86 -2.86 -7.23
C PHE A 465 -27.68 -3.02 -8.21
N ALA A 466 -26.57 -3.60 -7.76
CA ALA A 466 -25.41 -3.88 -8.60
C ALA A 466 -25.77 -4.72 -9.84
N ASN A 467 -26.66 -5.74 -9.68
CA ASN A 467 -27.17 -6.57 -10.78
C ASN A 467 -27.91 -5.78 -11.88
N LYS A 468 -28.44 -4.61 -11.54
CA LYS A 468 -29.19 -3.77 -12.49
C LYS A 468 -28.33 -2.73 -13.21
N VAL A 469 -27.14 -2.44 -12.66
CA VAL A 469 -26.30 -1.34 -13.15
C VAL A 469 -24.92 -1.74 -13.64
N TYR A 470 -24.48 -3.00 -13.48
CA TYR A 470 -23.11 -3.45 -13.81
C TYR A 470 -22.71 -3.29 -15.29
N THR A 471 -23.69 -3.15 -16.18
CA THR A 471 -23.47 -2.91 -17.62
C THR A 471 -23.33 -1.44 -18.01
N GLN A 472 -23.52 -0.52 -17.05
CA GLN A 472 -23.32 0.90 -17.28
C GLN A 472 -21.86 1.19 -17.67
N LYS A 473 -21.67 2.20 -18.52
CA LYS A 473 -20.33 2.66 -18.93
C LYS A 473 -19.82 3.78 -18.04
N ASP A 474 -20.76 4.64 -17.61
CA ASP A 474 -20.49 5.83 -16.82
C ASP A 474 -21.40 5.87 -15.60
N MET A 475 -20.86 6.29 -14.46
CA MET A 475 -21.61 6.51 -13.21
C MET A 475 -21.12 7.77 -12.52
N PHE A 476 -22.03 8.48 -11.86
CA PHE A 476 -21.71 9.71 -11.14
C PHE A 476 -21.98 9.56 -9.65
N PHE A 477 -21.11 10.16 -8.85
CA PHE A 477 -21.22 10.18 -7.40
C PHE A 477 -21.40 11.63 -6.94
N LEU A 478 -22.38 11.87 -6.09
CA LEU A 478 -22.72 13.21 -5.62
C LEU A 478 -22.75 13.26 -4.09
N GLY A 479 -22.12 14.27 -3.51
CA GLY A 479 -22.15 14.55 -2.08
C GLY A 479 -21.95 16.04 -1.80
N ARG A 480 -22.18 16.45 -0.54
CA ARG A 480 -21.87 17.78 -0.02
C ARG A 480 -21.09 17.69 1.29
N GLY A 481 -20.12 18.58 1.49
CA GLY A 481 -19.24 18.51 2.65
C GLY A 481 -18.49 17.17 2.66
N THR A 482 -18.43 16.50 3.81
CA THR A 482 -17.78 15.20 3.96
C THR A 482 -18.39 14.08 3.10
N ASP A 483 -19.68 14.18 2.73
CA ASP A 483 -20.32 13.26 1.78
C ASP A 483 -19.68 13.33 0.38
N TYR A 484 -19.13 14.49 -0.01
CA TYR A 484 -18.37 14.62 -1.25
C TYR A 484 -17.01 13.90 -1.14
N ASP A 485 -16.34 13.97 0.00
CA ASP A 485 -15.08 13.26 0.22
C ASP A 485 -15.29 11.73 0.12
N VAL A 486 -16.42 11.23 0.64
CA VAL A 486 -16.84 9.82 0.49
C VAL A 486 -17.19 9.49 -0.97
N ALA A 487 -17.83 10.41 -1.68
CA ALA A 487 -18.18 10.23 -3.09
C ALA A 487 -16.91 10.05 -3.96
N LEU A 488 -15.84 10.80 -3.67
CA LEU A 488 -14.53 10.64 -4.32
C LEU A 488 -13.98 9.23 -4.12
N GLU A 489 -14.02 8.73 -2.87
CA GLU A 489 -13.54 7.37 -2.56
C GLU A 489 -14.39 6.28 -3.21
N GLY A 490 -15.73 6.40 -3.18
CA GLY A 490 -16.62 5.44 -3.85
C GLY A 490 -16.41 5.41 -5.37
N SER A 491 -16.23 6.56 -5.99
CA SER A 491 -15.89 6.67 -7.41
C SER A 491 -14.52 6.03 -7.73
N LEU A 492 -13.53 6.22 -6.87
CA LEU A 492 -12.21 5.59 -7.04
C LEU A 492 -12.34 4.06 -6.98
N LYS A 493 -13.01 3.52 -5.95
CA LYS A 493 -13.23 2.06 -5.82
C LYS A 493 -13.89 1.46 -7.04
N LEU A 494 -14.93 2.12 -7.54
CA LEU A 494 -15.64 1.65 -8.73
C LEU A 494 -14.71 1.60 -9.97
N LYS A 495 -13.94 2.66 -10.21
CA LYS A 495 -12.96 2.72 -11.32
C LYS A 495 -11.93 1.62 -11.25
N GLU A 496 -11.34 1.43 -10.07
CA GLU A 496 -10.22 0.51 -9.84
C GLU A 496 -10.56 -0.94 -10.19
N ILE A 497 -11.73 -1.42 -9.79
CA ILE A 497 -12.04 -2.85 -9.86
C ILE A 497 -13.08 -3.20 -10.92
N SER A 498 -13.96 -2.27 -11.31
CA SER A 498 -15.00 -2.54 -12.32
C SER A 498 -14.66 -2.03 -13.72
N TYR A 499 -13.70 -1.11 -13.81
CA TYR A 499 -13.31 -0.38 -15.04
C TYR A 499 -14.44 0.44 -15.64
N ILE A 500 -15.48 0.74 -14.86
CA ILE A 500 -16.53 1.70 -15.23
C ILE A 500 -15.95 3.09 -15.02
N HIS A 501 -16.09 3.94 -16.03
CA HIS A 501 -15.74 5.35 -15.86
C HIS A 501 -16.69 5.98 -14.84
N SER A 502 -16.14 6.61 -13.82
CA SER A 502 -16.95 7.27 -12.80
C SER A 502 -16.29 8.55 -12.31
N GLU A 503 -17.12 9.53 -12.00
CA GLU A 503 -16.69 10.82 -11.47
C GLU A 503 -17.50 11.20 -10.25
N ALA A 504 -16.84 11.85 -9.29
CA ALA A 504 -17.51 12.40 -8.12
C ALA A 504 -17.51 13.92 -8.20
N TYR A 505 -18.65 14.51 -7.88
CA TYR A 505 -18.83 15.97 -7.86
C TYR A 505 -19.40 16.44 -6.54
N ALA A 506 -18.90 17.58 -6.06
CA ALA A 506 -19.64 18.34 -5.08
C ALA A 506 -21.00 18.68 -5.69
N ALA A 507 -22.10 18.24 -5.06
CA ALA A 507 -23.43 18.27 -5.69
C ALA A 507 -23.87 19.66 -6.14
N GLY A 508 -23.37 20.72 -5.48
CA GLY A 508 -23.62 22.11 -5.89
C GLY A 508 -22.94 22.50 -7.19
N GLU A 509 -21.76 21.90 -7.48
CA GLU A 509 -20.97 22.19 -8.69
C GLU A 509 -21.53 21.53 -9.95
N LEU A 510 -22.45 20.56 -9.81
CA LEU A 510 -23.05 19.87 -10.95
C LEU A 510 -23.62 20.83 -11.97
N LYS A 511 -24.24 21.95 -11.52
CA LYS A 511 -24.87 22.98 -12.37
C LYS A 511 -23.88 23.79 -13.21
N HIS A 512 -22.58 23.77 -12.83
CA HIS A 512 -21.54 24.57 -13.47
C HIS A 512 -20.81 23.85 -14.63
N GLY A 513 -21.47 22.79 -15.17
CA GLY A 513 -20.96 22.06 -16.33
C GLY A 513 -21.35 20.58 -16.34
N PRO A 514 -20.98 19.79 -15.31
CA PRO A 514 -21.12 18.34 -15.33
C PRO A 514 -22.56 17.82 -15.52
N ILE A 515 -23.57 18.60 -15.18
CA ILE A 515 -25.00 18.24 -15.39
C ILE A 515 -25.30 17.95 -16.88
N ALA A 516 -24.49 18.46 -17.81
CA ALA A 516 -24.60 18.17 -19.23
C ALA A 516 -24.36 16.67 -19.56
N LEU A 517 -23.72 15.93 -18.68
CA LEU A 517 -23.44 14.49 -18.81
C LEU A 517 -24.62 13.62 -18.33
N ILE A 518 -25.64 14.23 -17.70
CA ILE A 518 -26.77 13.48 -17.15
C ILE A 518 -27.76 13.19 -18.26
N GLU A 519 -27.81 11.96 -18.69
CA GLU A 519 -28.70 11.41 -19.71
C GLU A 519 -29.73 10.46 -19.09
N ASN A 520 -30.79 10.15 -19.86
CA ASN A 520 -31.82 9.22 -19.44
C ASN A 520 -31.24 7.83 -19.18
N GLY A 521 -31.43 7.32 -17.96
CA GLY A 521 -31.00 6.00 -17.52
C GLY A 521 -29.55 5.95 -16.97
N VAL A 522 -28.78 7.06 -16.97
CA VAL A 522 -27.49 7.12 -16.32
C VAL A 522 -27.61 6.89 -14.82
N THR A 523 -26.67 6.22 -14.21
CA THR A 523 -26.68 5.95 -12.77
C THR A 523 -25.98 7.06 -11.99
N VAL A 524 -26.69 7.60 -11.00
CA VAL A 524 -26.18 8.60 -10.05
C VAL A 524 -26.29 8.07 -8.63
N ILE A 525 -25.19 8.07 -7.91
CA ILE A 525 -25.11 7.64 -6.51
C ILE A 525 -25.01 8.89 -5.65
N GLY A 526 -26.01 9.11 -4.79
CA GLY A 526 -26.08 10.25 -3.88
C GLY A 526 -25.76 9.83 -2.44
N ILE A 527 -24.93 10.58 -1.76
CA ILE A 527 -24.61 10.39 -0.35
C ILE A 527 -25.21 11.57 0.40
N ILE A 528 -26.07 11.29 1.39
CA ILE A 528 -26.83 12.28 2.15
C ILE A 528 -26.79 11.89 3.63
N THR A 529 -25.72 12.24 4.34
CA THR A 529 -25.56 11.94 5.78
C THR A 529 -25.39 13.18 6.65
N ASN A 530 -25.09 14.33 6.06
CA ASN A 530 -24.91 15.56 6.81
C ASN A 530 -26.27 16.26 7.05
N ASN A 531 -26.67 16.32 8.33
CA ASN A 531 -27.98 16.86 8.78
C ASN A 531 -28.26 18.29 8.29
N GLU A 532 -27.25 19.15 8.23
CA GLU A 532 -27.41 20.55 7.83
C GLU A 532 -27.57 20.73 6.31
N LEU A 533 -27.19 19.71 5.53
CA LEU A 533 -27.14 19.78 4.07
C LEU A 533 -28.17 18.91 3.36
N VAL A 534 -29.05 18.21 4.11
CA VAL A 534 -30.03 17.25 3.58
C VAL A 534 -30.92 17.89 2.47
N GLU A 535 -31.58 19.02 2.76
CA GLU A 535 -32.47 19.67 1.79
C GLU A 535 -31.75 20.10 0.52
N LYS A 536 -30.51 20.62 0.66
CA LYS A 536 -29.69 21.04 -0.48
C LYS A 536 -29.23 19.83 -1.31
N SER A 537 -28.85 18.74 -0.66
CA SER A 537 -28.46 17.49 -1.33
C SER A 537 -29.63 16.87 -2.08
N ILE A 538 -30.81 16.78 -1.45
CA ILE A 538 -32.04 16.31 -2.08
C ILE A 538 -32.37 17.16 -3.32
N SER A 539 -32.30 18.50 -3.23
CA SER A 539 -32.56 19.39 -4.36
C SER A 539 -31.62 19.08 -5.55
N ASN A 540 -30.34 18.85 -5.31
CA ASN A 540 -29.41 18.51 -6.39
C ASN A 540 -29.69 17.12 -6.98
N ILE A 541 -30.03 16.12 -6.16
CA ILE A 541 -30.43 14.80 -6.66
C ILE A 541 -31.72 14.91 -7.49
N GLN A 542 -32.67 15.75 -7.09
CA GLN A 542 -33.90 15.95 -7.86
C GLN A 542 -33.64 16.52 -9.26
N GLU A 543 -32.58 17.34 -9.42
CA GLU A 543 -32.18 17.87 -10.72
C GLU A 543 -31.71 16.79 -11.69
N VAL A 544 -31.01 15.77 -11.22
CA VAL A 544 -30.59 14.64 -12.07
C VAL A 544 -31.75 13.68 -12.33
N ILE A 545 -32.62 13.45 -11.35
CA ILE A 545 -33.84 12.65 -11.54
C ILE A 545 -34.72 13.26 -12.64
N THR A 546 -34.87 14.58 -12.64
CA THR A 546 -35.66 15.31 -13.66
C THR A 546 -35.13 15.11 -15.08
N ARG A 547 -33.85 14.77 -15.22
CA ARG A 547 -33.18 14.45 -16.49
C ARG A 547 -33.15 12.95 -16.82
N GLY A 548 -33.85 12.14 -16.00
CA GLY A 548 -33.99 10.70 -16.23
C GLY A 548 -32.89 9.84 -15.62
N ALA A 549 -32.06 10.35 -14.72
CA ALA A 549 -31.07 9.56 -14.02
C ALA A 549 -31.73 8.50 -13.10
N LYS A 550 -31.12 7.33 -12.99
CA LYS A 550 -31.44 6.33 -11.97
C LYS A 550 -30.58 6.59 -10.75
N THR A 551 -31.18 6.65 -9.57
CA THR A 551 -30.48 7.04 -8.36
C THR A 551 -30.39 5.92 -7.35
N LEU A 552 -29.21 5.79 -6.72
CA LEU A 552 -28.99 5.11 -5.44
C LEU A 552 -28.67 6.16 -4.39
N ILE A 553 -29.41 6.21 -3.31
CA ILE A 553 -29.16 7.14 -2.21
C ILE A 553 -28.68 6.36 -0.99
N ILE A 554 -27.54 6.76 -0.44
CA ILE A 554 -27.00 6.26 0.83
C ILE A 554 -27.24 7.33 1.88
N THR A 555 -27.96 7.00 2.94
CA THR A 555 -28.42 8.01 3.91
C THR A 555 -28.68 7.43 5.30
N ASN A 556 -28.47 8.25 6.32
CA ASN A 556 -28.95 8.04 7.70
C ASN A 556 -30.22 8.86 8.00
N GLN A 557 -30.81 9.49 6.97
CA GLN A 557 -31.94 10.41 7.11
C GLN A 557 -33.24 9.76 6.70
N VAL A 558 -34.34 10.23 7.29
CA VAL A 558 -35.70 9.95 6.79
C VAL A 558 -35.95 10.87 5.61
N LEU A 559 -35.84 10.32 4.41
CA LEU A 559 -36.02 11.10 3.19
C LEU A 559 -37.51 11.26 2.85
N PRO A 560 -37.94 12.42 2.29
CA PRO A 560 -39.28 12.58 1.74
C PRO A 560 -39.45 11.64 0.52
N ASN A 561 -40.71 11.39 0.14
CA ASN A 561 -41.02 10.56 -1.02
C ASN A 561 -40.71 11.32 -2.33
N ASN A 562 -39.47 11.21 -2.82
CA ASN A 562 -38.91 12.01 -3.93
C ASN A 562 -38.56 11.20 -5.17
N ASN A 563 -39.23 10.07 -5.43
CA ASN A 563 -38.99 9.21 -6.59
C ASN A 563 -37.53 8.69 -6.73
N PHE A 564 -36.81 8.50 -5.62
CA PHE A 564 -35.53 7.84 -5.64
C PHE A 564 -35.67 6.40 -6.13
N SER A 565 -34.76 5.95 -7.02
CA SER A 565 -34.86 4.60 -7.58
C SER A 565 -34.51 3.54 -6.53
N TYR A 566 -33.52 3.81 -5.69
CA TYR A 566 -33.06 2.96 -4.57
C TYR A 566 -32.57 3.81 -3.40
N VAL A 567 -32.79 3.31 -2.19
CA VAL A 567 -32.29 3.93 -0.95
C VAL A 567 -31.68 2.84 -0.07
N ILE A 568 -30.45 3.05 0.36
CA ILE A 568 -29.78 2.26 1.38
C ILE A 568 -29.72 3.11 2.64
N ASN A 569 -30.40 2.65 3.69
CA ASN A 569 -30.37 3.31 4.97
C ASN A 569 -29.20 2.79 5.79
N ILE A 570 -28.40 3.70 6.34
CA ILE A 570 -27.32 3.39 7.26
C ILE A 570 -27.67 3.92 8.65
N PRO A 571 -27.13 3.32 9.74
CA PRO A 571 -27.36 3.83 11.09
C PRO A 571 -26.87 5.28 11.26
N ASP A 572 -27.57 6.06 12.08
CA ASP A 572 -27.13 7.40 12.45
C ASP A 572 -25.88 7.37 13.31
N THR A 573 -24.98 8.35 13.13
CA THR A 573 -23.75 8.50 13.91
C THR A 573 -23.30 9.97 13.89
N ASN A 574 -22.24 10.28 14.66
CA ASN A 574 -21.66 11.63 14.62
C ASN A 574 -21.16 11.98 13.22
N GLU A 575 -21.48 13.19 12.75
CA GLU A 575 -21.16 13.64 11.39
C GLU A 575 -19.68 13.57 10.99
N LEU A 576 -18.75 13.73 11.95
CA LEU A 576 -17.31 13.66 11.68
C LEU A 576 -16.82 12.26 11.33
N ILE A 577 -17.54 11.23 11.75
CA ILE A 577 -17.19 9.82 11.53
C ILE A 577 -18.20 9.08 10.64
N SER A 578 -19.29 9.75 10.23
CA SER A 578 -20.25 9.24 9.25
C SER A 578 -19.59 8.74 7.95
N PRO A 579 -18.49 9.34 7.44
CA PRO A 579 -17.74 8.83 6.31
C PRO A 579 -17.31 7.36 6.43
N ILE A 580 -17.04 6.87 7.65
CA ILE A 580 -16.66 5.48 7.89
C ILE A 580 -17.82 4.52 7.61
N LEU A 581 -19.05 4.93 7.91
CA LEU A 581 -20.24 4.11 7.62
C LEU A 581 -20.69 4.23 6.17
N SER A 582 -20.71 5.44 5.63
CA SER A 582 -21.27 5.70 4.30
C SER A 582 -20.40 5.18 3.15
N VAL A 583 -19.11 4.90 3.38
CA VAL A 583 -18.23 4.27 2.38
C VAL A 583 -18.49 2.78 2.21
N VAL A 584 -18.95 2.07 3.26
CA VAL A 584 -19.12 0.61 3.24
C VAL A 584 -20.09 0.13 2.13
N PRO A 585 -21.28 0.74 1.96
CA PRO A 585 -22.15 0.39 0.83
C PRO A 585 -21.51 0.62 -0.54
N LEU A 586 -20.63 1.63 -0.67
CA LEU A 586 -19.93 1.94 -1.93
C LEU A 586 -18.86 0.89 -2.25
N GLN A 587 -18.17 0.40 -1.24
CA GLN A 587 -17.20 -0.70 -1.37
C GLN A 587 -17.91 -1.99 -1.81
N LEU A 588 -19.03 -2.36 -1.16
CA LEU A 588 -19.85 -3.52 -1.54
C LEU A 588 -20.42 -3.37 -2.95
N LEU A 589 -20.92 -2.17 -3.31
CA LEU A 589 -21.44 -1.88 -4.65
C LEU A 589 -20.37 -2.12 -5.72
N SER A 590 -19.18 -1.56 -5.51
CA SER A 590 -18.06 -1.70 -6.43
C SER A 590 -17.64 -3.18 -6.57
N TYR A 591 -17.60 -3.90 -5.46
CA TYR A 591 -17.31 -5.34 -5.41
C TYR A 591 -18.33 -6.13 -6.26
N TYR A 592 -19.63 -6.00 -5.98
CA TYR A 592 -20.66 -6.78 -6.67
C TYR A 592 -20.77 -6.42 -8.17
N ILE A 593 -20.62 -5.15 -8.54
CA ILE A 593 -20.55 -4.74 -9.94
C ILE A 593 -19.40 -5.45 -10.65
N SER A 594 -18.23 -5.54 -10.03
CA SER A 594 -17.06 -6.15 -10.62
C SER A 594 -17.20 -7.67 -10.74
N LYS A 595 -17.76 -8.32 -9.73
CA LYS A 595 -18.09 -9.77 -9.77
C LYS A 595 -19.09 -10.08 -10.88
N ASN A 596 -20.13 -9.28 -11.06
CA ASN A 596 -21.10 -9.43 -12.15
C ASN A 596 -20.48 -9.27 -13.54
N LYS A 597 -19.40 -8.52 -13.66
CA LYS A 597 -18.60 -8.41 -14.90
C LYS A 597 -17.58 -9.52 -15.06
N GLY A 598 -17.46 -10.46 -14.10
CA GLY A 598 -16.48 -11.56 -14.12
C GLY A 598 -15.04 -11.09 -13.94
N LEU A 599 -14.81 -9.96 -13.24
CA LEU A 599 -13.49 -9.36 -13.04
C LEU A 599 -12.83 -9.87 -11.75
N ASP A 600 -11.50 -9.89 -11.75
CA ASP A 600 -10.69 -10.17 -10.56
C ASP A 600 -10.64 -8.91 -9.68
N VAL A 601 -11.33 -8.95 -8.55
CA VAL A 601 -11.45 -7.82 -7.62
C VAL A 601 -10.22 -7.65 -6.72
N ASP A 602 -9.49 -8.73 -6.47
CA ASP A 602 -8.29 -8.72 -5.64
C ASP A 602 -7.07 -8.18 -6.39
N LYS A 603 -7.00 -8.47 -7.71
CA LYS A 603 -5.89 -8.12 -8.58
C LYS A 603 -6.38 -7.45 -9.87
N PRO A 604 -6.95 -6.24 -9.78
CA PRO A 604 -7.45 -5.51 -10.95
C PRO A 604 -6.28 -5.15 -11.88
N ARG A 605 -6.57 -5.16 -13.20
CA ARG A 605 -5.55 -4.88 -14.22
C ARG A 605 -4.89 -3.51 -14.01
N ASN A 606 -3.62 -3.41 -14.33
CA ASN A 606 -2.84 -2.16 -14.32
C ASN A 606 -2.74 -1.47 -12.95
N LEU A 607 -3.02 -2.16 -11.86
CA LEU A 607 -2.89 -1.63 -10.51
C LEU A 607 -1.98 -2.52 -9.66
N ALA A 608 -1.32 -1.90 -8.70
CA ALA A 608 -0.52 -2.55 -7.67
C ALA A 608 -0.90 -2.01 -6.29
N LYS A 609 -0.83 -2.85 -5.25
CA LYS A 609 -1.23 -2.49 -3.87
C LYS A 609 -0.45 -1.30 -3.32
N SER A 610 0.83 -1.17 -3.66
CA SER A 610 1.69 -0.07 -3.22
C SER A 610 2.61 0.36 -4.37
N VAL A 611 2.71 1.65 -4.62
CA VAL A 611 3.55 2.25 -5.68
C VAL A 611 4.85 2.75 -5.04
N THR A 612 5.96 2.03 -5.23
CA THR A 612 7.27 2.33 -4.64
C THR A 612 8.28 2.87 -5.64
N VAL A 613 7.83 3.21 -6.83
CA VAL A 613 8.61 3.85 -7.90
C VAL A 613 7.83 5.06 -8.40
N GLU A 614 8.55 6.07 -8.85
CA GLU A 614 7.98 7.25 -9.53
C GLU A 614 7.72 6.99 -10.99
#